data_ec39183232cfb7522e43e3ec275dbd4b
#
_entry.id   ec39183232cfb7522e43e3ec275dbd4b
#
_cell.length_a   1.000
_cell.length_b   1.000
_cell.length_c   1.000
_cell.angle_alpha   90.00
_cell.angle_beta   90.00
_cell.angle_gamma   90.00
#
_symmetry.space_group_name_H-M   'P 1'
#
loop_
_entity.id
_entity.type
_entity.pdbx_description
1 polymer ?
#
loop_
_entity_poly.entity_id
_entity_poly.type
_entity_poly.pdbx_seq_one_letter_code
_entity_poly.pdbx_strand_id
1 'polypeptide(L)'
;LMNDVSIRHHIPWVYNGAVGSEGMIWPIHPPATPCFRCLMEQPPEQSDIDTCDTAGVLGPVTGLIGSWAAIEILKFVVGEPPQSDLVRLDQWSNERQFIHAPITRCRFCREGITEFLDTPWQFKTSSLCGTPGVQLRVNPARNIDLHSLFSHLKPRKDSDWKLTPLFIQGKERDIAITIFKDGRMLFRGDILPETAQQWFHEVLE
;
A
#
# COMPACT_ATOMS: atom_id res chain seq x y z
N LEU A 1 -3.67 1.13 7.09
CA LEU A 1 -4.42 2.32 6.69
C LEU A 1 -5.85 2.00 6.24
N MET A 2 -6.09 1.09 5.25
CA MET A 2 -7.44 0.69 4.82
C MET A 2 -8.32 0.24 5.99
N ASN A 3 -7.77 -0.57 6.89
CA ASN A 3 -8.45 -1.02 8.10
C ASN A 3 -8.89 0.16 8.99
N ASP A 4 -8.04 1.16 9.18
CA ASP A 4 -8.34 2.33 10.00
C ASP A 4 -9.41 3.22 9.38
N VAL A 5 -9.37 3.40 8.05
CA VAL A 5 -10.43 4.10 7.30
C VAL A 5 -11.77 3.37 7.45
N SER A 6 -11.76 2.03 7.32
CA SER A 6 -12.95 1.20 7.50
C SER A 6 -13.54 1.35 8.91
N ILE A 7 -12.70 1.32 9.95
CA ILE A 7 -13.13 1.49 11.34
C ILE A 7 -13.72 2.89 11.56
N ARG A 8 -13.01 3.95 11.14
CA ARG A 8 -13.42 5.34 11.38
C ARG A 8 -14.69 5.73 10.67
N HIS A 9 -14.87 5.27 9.45
CA HIS A 9 -15.98 5.67 8.58
C HIS A 9 -17.05 4.61 8.42
N HIS A 10 -16.91 3.46 9.11
CA HIS A 10 -17.83 2.32 9.00
C HIS A 10 -18.03 1.85 7.54
N ILE A 11 -16.97 1.90 6.74
CA ILE A 11 -17.00 1.49 5.34
C ILE A 11 -16.61 0.01 5.26
N PRO A 12 -17.47 -0.87 4.73
CA PRO A 12 -17.09 -2.25 4.47
C PRO A 12 -16.06 -2.32 3.35
N TRP A 13 -15.19 -3.30 3.42
CA TRP A 13 -14.20 -3.56 2.38
C TRP A 13 -13.87 -5.05 2.30
N VAL A 14 -13.26 -5.44 1.20
CA VAL A 14 -12.83 -6.83 1.00
C VAL A 14 -11.31 -6.84 0.90
N TYR A 15 -10.66 -7.42 1.92
CA TYR A 15 -9.24 -7.76 1.80
C TYR A 15 -9.09 -8.92 0.83
N ASN A 16 -8.19 -8.77 -0.13
CA ASN A 16 -7.83 -9.85 -1.04
C ASN A 16 -6.34 -9.77 -1.39
N GLY A 17 -5.75 -10.91 -1.69
CA GLY A 17 -4.37 -11.04 -2.11
C GLY A 17 -4.14 -12.33 -2.85
N ALA A 18 -3.13 -12.35 -3.73
CA ALA A 18 -2.71 -13.54 -4.44
C ALA A 18 -1.20 -13.53 -4.59
N VAL A 19 -0.54 -14.62 -4.22
CA VAL A 19 0.90 -14.86 -4.37
C VAL A 19 1.13 -16.34 -4.68
N GLY A 20 2.01 -16.65 -5.62
CA GLY A 20 2.24 -18.03 -6.04
C GLY A 20 0.97 -18.68 -6.60
N SER A 21 0.61 -19.81 -6.04
CA SER A 21 -0.65 -20.54 -6.30
C SER A 21 -1.75 -20.21 -5.30
N GLU A 22 -1.45 -19.38 -4.31
CA GLU A 22 -2.35 -19.07 -3.21
C GLU A 22 -3.14 -17.80 -3.43
N GLY A 23 -4.37 -17.79 -2.92
CA GLY A 23 -5.24 -16.64 -2.86
C GLY A 23 -5.88 -16.50 -1.49
N MET A 24 -6.16 -15.26 -1.10
CA MET A 24 -6.85 -14.95 0.15
C MET A 24 -7.99 -14.00 -0.13
N ILE A 25 -9.09 -14.17 0.64
CA ILE A 25 -10.22 -13.26 0.60
C ILE A 25 -10.84 -13.13 1.99
N TRP A 26 -11.16 -11.91 2.38
CA TRP A 26 -11.78 -11.63 3.67
C TRP A 26 -12.65 -10.38 3.59
N PRO A 27 -13.98 -10.54 3.62
CA PRO A 27 -14.90 -9.42 3.77
C PRO A 27 -14.83 -8.86 5.20
N ILE A 28 -14.60 -7.56 5.34
CA ILE A 28 -14.38 -6.87 6.61
C ILE A 28 -15.38 -5.72 6.75
N HIS A 29 -16.18 -5.73 7.81
CA HIS A 29 -17.15 -4.68 8.13
C HIS A 29 -17.21 -4.44 9.64
N PRO A 30 -16.24 -3.73 10.27
CA PRO A 30 -16.27 -3.46 11.71
C PRO A 30 -17.44 -2.54 12.08
N PRO A 31 -18.07 -2.76 13.26
CA PRO A 31 -17.78 -3.80 14.24
C PRO A 31 -18.51 -5.12 14.03
N ALA A 32 -19.27 -5.29 12.92
CA ALA A 32 -20.08 -6.49 12.67
C ALA A 32 -19.20 -7.73 12.40
N THR A 33 -18.04 -7.55 11.74
CA THR A 33 -17.03 -8.60 11.56
C THR A 33 -15.73 -8.24 12.29
N PRO A 34 -14.80 -9.22 12.50
CA PRO A 34 -13.43 -8.90 12.89
C PRO A 34 -12.79 -7.91 11.90
N CYS A 35 -11.94 -7.03 12.41
CA CYS A 35 -11.10 -6.18 11.56
C CYS A 35 -9.75 -6.85 11.29
N PHE A 36 -8.98 -6.32 10.36
CA PHE A 36 -7.66 -6.87 10.00
C PHE A 36 -6.73 -7.00 11.22
N ARG A 37 -6.81 -6.04 12.16
CA ARG A 37 -6.00 -6.05 13.40
C ARG A 37 -6.48 -7.06 14.45
N CYS A 38 -7.64 -7.71 14.27
CA CYS A 38 -8.05 -8.84 15.10
C CYS A 38 -7.24 -10.10 14.79
N LEU A 39 -6.80 -10.26 13.54
CA LEU A 39 -5.97 -11.38 13.12
C LEU A 39 -4.48 -11.05 13.25
N MET A 40 -4.10 -9.81 12.96
CA MET A 40 -2.71 -9.38 12.86
C MET A 40 -2.54 -8.07 13.64
N GLU A 41 -2.11 -8.17 14.89
CA GLU A 41 -2.02 -7.01 15.78
C GLU A 41 -1.00 -5.98 15.30
N GLN A 42 0.09 -6.42 14.68
CA GLN A 42 1.08 -5.56 14.05
C GLN A 42 1.25 -5.94 12.58
N PRO A 43 1.51 -4.98 11.68
CA PRO A 43 1.91 -5.31 10.32
C PRO A 43 3.18 -6.16 10.35
N PRO A 44 3.27 -7.20 9.53
CA PRO A 44 4.51 -7.98 9.39
C PRO A 44 5.61 -7.10 8.78
N GLU A 45 6.86 -7.45 9.05
CA GLU A 45 7.99 -6.85 8.36
C GLU A 45 7.96 -7.22 6.87
N GLN A 46 8.45 -6.33 6.03
CA GLN A 46 8.38 -6.56 4.58
C GLN A 46 9.25 -7.74 4.13
N SER A 47 10.30 -8.05 4.87
CA SER A 47 11.16 -9.22 4.68
C SER A 47 10.46 -10.55 4.90
N ASP A 48 9.38 -10.56 5.68
CA ASP A 48 8.70 -11.78 6.13
C ASP A 48 7.52 -12.16 5.23
N ILE A 49 7.29 -11.39 4.17
CA ILE A 49 6.15 -11.59 3.28
C ILE A 49 6.64 -11.90 1.87
N ASP A 50 6.22 -13.03 1.34
CA ASP A 50 6.34 -13.28 -0.09
C ASP A 50 5.49 -12.28 -0.88
N THR A 51 6.08 -11.77 -1.93
CA THR A 51 5.42 -10.86 -2.87
C THR A 51 5.30 -11.52 -4.24
N CYS A 52 4.46 -10.97 -5.11
CA CYS A 52 4.40 -11.43 -6.49
C CYS A 52 5.72 -11.24 -7.25
N ASP A 53 6.62 -10.38 -6.76
CA ASP A 53 7.95 -10.20 -7.36
C ASP A 53 8.95 -11.27 -6.89
N THR A 54 8.84 -11.74 -5.65
CA THR A 54 9.74 -12.78 -5.10
C THR A 54 9.28 -14.18 -5.42
N ALA A 55 7.98 -14.47 -5.33
CA ALA A 55 7.39 -15.81 -5.50
C ALA A 55 6.61 -15.98 -6.83
N GLY A 56 6.39 -14.89 -7.58
CA GLY A 56 5.50 -14.90 -8.72
C GLY A 56 4.03 -14.99 -8.32
N VAL A 57 3.13 -15.08 -9.30
CA VAL A 57 1.71 -15.33 -9.10
C VAL A 57 1.09 -16.01 -10.33
N LEU A 58 0.25 -17.00 -10.12
CA LEU A 58 -0.52 -17.62 -11.18
C LEU A 58 -1.68 -16.70 -11.60
N GLY A 59 -1.73 -16.29 -12.88
CA GLY A 59 -2.78 -15.44 -13.41
C GLY A 59 -4.22 -15.93 -13.13
N PRO A 60 -4.53 -17.24 -13.28
CA PRO A 60 -5.85 -17.76 -12.91
C PRO A 60 -6.25 -17.52 -11.46
N VAL A 61 -5.30 -17.54 -10.51
CA VAL A 61 -5.58 -17.27 -9.08
C VAL A 61 -6.03 -15.84 -8.89
N THR A 62 -5.36 -14.87 -9.52
CA THR A 62 -5.74 -13.45 -9.43
C THR A 62 -7.15 -13.21 -10.00
N GLY A 63 -7.50 -13.88 -11.12
CA GLY A 63 -8.84 -13.81 -11.71
C GLY A 63 -9.92 -14.38 -10.79
N LEU A 64 -9.66 -15.54 -10.18
CA LEU A 64 -10.57 -16.19 -9.23
C LEU A 64 -10.83 -15.31 -8.00
N ILE A 65 -9.75 -14.81 -7.37
CA ILE A 65 -9.84 -13.96 -6.18
C ILE A 65 -10.54 -12.63 -6.50
N GLY A 66 -10.24 -12.01 -7.64
CA GLY A 66 -10.90 -10.78 -8.06
C GLY A 66 -12.39 -10.98 -8.30
N SER A 67 -12.80 -12.07 -8.95
CA SER A 67 -14.20 -12.41 -9.16
C SER A 67 -14.92 -12.70 -7.84
N TRP A 68 -14.28 -13.41 -6.93
CA TRP A 68 -14.86 -13.65 -5.61
C TRP A 68 -15.02 -12.36 -4.80
N ALA A 69 -14.00 -11.49 -4.80
CA ALA A 69 -14.08 -10.19 -4.14
C ALA A 69 -15.27 -9.35 -4.66
N ALA A 70 -15.52 -9.39 -5.97
CA ALA A 70 -16.68 -8.70 -6.56
C ALA A 70 -18.02 -9.28 -6.03
N ILE A 71 -18.12 -10.59 -5.84
CA ILE A 71 -19.31 -11.22 -5.25
C ILE A 71 -19.50 -10.75 -3.80
N GLU A 72 -18.44 -10.70 -2.99
CA GLU A 72 -18.55 -10.23 -1.59
C GLU A 72 -18.95 -8.74 -1.52
N ILE A 73 -18.47 -7.91 -2.45
CA ILE A 73 -18.91 -6.51 -2.56
C ILE A 73 -20.40 -6.44 -2.91
N LEU A 74 -20.88 -7.25 -3.85
CA LEU A 74 -22.29 -7.31 -4.19
C LEU A 74 -23.17 -7.73 -3.00
N LYS A 75 -22.71 -8.67 -2.16
CA LYS A 75 -23.40 -9.03 -0.92
C LYS A 75 -23.55 -7.84 0.01
N PHE A 76 -22.51 -7.04 0.21
CA PHE A 76 -22.62 -5.80 0.99
C PHE A 76 -23.67 -4.84 0.41
N VAL A 77 -23.73 -4.70 -0.93
CA VAL A 77 -24.67 -3.79 -1.59
C VAL A 77 -26.13 -4.23 -1.39
N VAL A 78 -26.41 -5.54 -1.40
CA VAL A 78 -27.77 -6.06 -1.20
C VAL A 78 -28.12 -6.32 0.26
N GLY A 79 -27.20 -6.02 1.20
CA GLY A 79 -27.44 -6.16 2.65
C GLY A 79 -27.31 -7.59 3.18
N GLU A 80 -26.71 -8.49 2.42
CA GLU A 80 -26.41 -9.84 2.90
C GLU A 80 -25.27 -9.82 3.93
N PRO A 81 -25.33 -10.68 4.98
CA PRO A 81 -24.29 -10.72 5.97
C PRO A 81 -22.99 -11.21 5.34
N PRO A 82 -21.85 -10.53 5.62
CA PRO A 82 -20.56 -10.96 5.13
C PRO A 82 -20.10 -12.23 5.83
N GLN A 83 -19.29 -13.02 5.14
CA GLN A 83 -18.56 -14.12 5.78
C GLN A 83 -17.53 -13.52 6.76
N SER A 84 -17.44 -14.08 7.98
CA SER A 84 -16.57 -13.53 9.03
C SER A 84 -15.13 -14.03 8.98
N ASP A 85 -14.87 -15.15 8.29
CA ASP A 85 -13.57 -15.79 8.27
C ASP A 85 -12.71 -15.34 7.08
N LEU A 86 -11.41 -15.26 7.29
CA LEU A 86 -10.45 -15.17 6.20
C LEU A 86 -10.40 -16.55 5.50
N VAL A 87 -10.66 -16.58 4.23
CA VAL A 87 -10.48 -17.77 3.41
C VAL A 87 -9.13 -17.71 2.71
N ARG A 88 -8.30 -18.71 2.94
CA ARG A 88 -7.07 -18.98 2.18
C ARG A 88 -7.32 -20.20 1.30
N LEU A 89 -6.91 -20.12 0.06
CA LEU A 89 -6.99 -21.22 -0.86
C LEU A 89 -5.67 -21.36 -1.63
N ASP A 90 -5.25 -22.59 -1.85
CA ASP A 90 -4.18 -22.96 -2.77
C ASP A 90 -4.81 -23.68 -3.97
N GLN A 91 -4.70 -23.05 -5.13
CA GLN A 91 -5.32 -23.57 -6.36
C GLN A 91 -4.51 -24.70 -7.02
N TRP A 92 -3.24 -24.85 -6.63
CA TRP A 92 -2.43 -25.93 -7.15
C TRP A 92 -2.72 -27.26 -6.44
N SER A 93 -2.79 -27.23 -5.12
CA SER A 93 -3.14 -28.40 -4.29
C SER A 93 -4.66 -28.58 -4.12
N ASN A 94 -5.47 -27.61 -4.53
CA ASN A 94 -6.93 -27.54 -4.32
C ASN A 94 -7.32 -27.57 -2.83
N GLU A 95 -6.49 -26.94 -1.99
CA GLU A 95 -6.75 -26.82 -0.56
C GLU A 95 -7.47 -25.51 -0.24
N ARG A 96 -8.36 -25.59 0.76
CA ARG A 96 -9.07 -24.42 1.29
C ARG A 96 -9.03 -24.43 2.81
N GLN A 97 -8.65 -23.30 3.39
CA GLN A 97 -8.62 -23.08 4.83
C GLN A 97 -9.51 -21.88 5.22
N PHE A 98 -10.25 -22.05 6.31
CA PHE A 98 -10.99 -20.97 6.95
C PHE A 98 -10.25 -20.55 8.21
N ILE A 99 -9.83 -19.33 8.29
CA ILE A 99 -9.06 -18.77 9.40
C ILE A 99 -9.98 -17.84 10.17
N HIS A 100 -10.36 -18.28 11.37
CA HIS A 100 -11.22 -17.50 12.24
C HIS A 100 -10.43 -16.48 13.05
N ALA A 101 -10.80 -15.19 12.92
CA ALA A 101 -10.22 -14.14 13.72
C ALA A 101 -11.07 -13.90 14.99
N PRO A 102 -10.49 -13.94 16.20
CA PRO A 102 -11.27 -13.71 17.44
C PRO A 102 -11.70 -12.24 17.56
N ILE A 103 -12.99 -12.00 17.77
CA ILE A 103 -13.55 -10.63 17.89
C ILE A 103 -13.34 -10.04 19.31
N THR A 104 -12.82 -10.77 20.27
CA THR A 104 -13.13 -10.59 21.70
C THR A 104 -12.58 -9.33 22.37
N ARG A 105 -11.41 -8.79 22.02
CA ARG A 105 -10.78 -7.65 22.72
C ARG A 105 -9.92 -6.76 21.81
N CYS A 106 -10.31 -6.60 20.56
CA CYS A 106 -9.52 -5.77 19.66
C CYS A 106 -9.73 -4.29 19.97
N ARG A 107 -8.71 -3.61 20.49
CA ARG A 107 -8.74 -2.17 20.77
C ARG A 107 -8.99 -1.31 19.53
N PHE A 108 -8.64 -1.80 18.36
CA PHE A 108 -8.83 -1.06 17.12
C PHE A 108 -10.31 -0.98 16.75
N CYS A 109 -10.97 -2.09 16.46
CA CYS A 109 -12.36 -2.06 16.02
C CYS A 109 -13.40 -1.94 17.14
N ARG A 110 -13.02 -2.17 18.42
CA ARG A 110 -13.94 -2.03 19.57
C ARG A 110 -13.84 -0.67 20.25
N GLU A 111 -12.63 -0.13 20.35
CA GLU A 111 -12.37 1.17 20.97
C GLU A 111 -12.17 2.30 19.94
N GLY A 112 -12.20 1.97 18.66
CA GLY A 112 -12.11 2.95 17.57
C GLY A 112 -10.70 3.53 17.34
N ILE A 113 -9.64 2.83 17.82
CA ILE A 113 -8.27 3.31 17.65
C ILE A 113 -7.83 3.17 16.17
N THR A 114 -7.45 4.28 15.58
CA THR A 114 -7.03 4.38 14.17
C THR A 114 -5.58 4.89 14.07
N GLU A 115 -4.65 4.04 14.50
CA GLU A 115 -3.25 4.35 14.70
C GLU A 115 -2.56 4.97 13.47
N PHE A 116 -2.78 4.42 12.28
CA PHE A 116 -2.18 4.92 11.04
C PHE A 116 -2.81 6.20 10.48
N LEU A 117 -4.01 6.56 10.93
CA LEU A 117 -4.64 7.83 10.59
C LEU A 117 -4.26 8.92 11.59
N ASP A 118 -4.10 8.56 12.86
CA ASP A 118 -3.94 9.52 13.95
C ASP A 118 -2.47 9.79 14.30
N THR A 119 -1.55 8.89 13.93
CA THR A 119 -0.13 9.09 14.17
C THR A 119 0.41 10.16 13.22
N PRO A 120 0.91 11.30 13.73
CA PRO A 120 1.56 12.30 12.91
C PRO A 120 2.80 11.71 12.24
N TRP A 121 3.00 12.04 10.98
CA TRP A 121 4.20 11.67 10.24
C TRP A 121 4.64 12.85 9.36
N GLN A 122 5.93 13.09 9.29
CA GLN A 122 6.50 14.10 8.41
C GLN A 122 6.95 13.49 7.08
N PHE A 123 7.62 12.35 7.15
CA PHE A 123 8.02 11.56 5.99
C PHE A 123 7.48 10.15 6.10
N LYS A 124 7.05 9.60 4.99
CA LYS A 124 6.70 8.19 4.86
C LYS A 124 7.42 7.62 3.65
N THR A 125 8.27 6.64 3.91
CA THR A 125 8.95 5.87 2.88
C THR A 125 8.29 4.50 2.71
N SER A 126 8.27 4.01 1.50
CA SER A 126 7.84 2.64 1.18
C SER A 126 8.66 2.12 0.03
N SER A 127 9.02 0.85 0.06
CA SER A 127 9.66 0.19 -1.07
C SER A 127 8.69 0.13 -2.25
N LEU A 128 9.24 0.10 -3.46
CA LEU A 128 8.47 -0.09 -4.67
C LEU A 128 8.38 -1.60 -4.96
N CYS A 129 7.18 -2.08 -5.29
CA CYS A 129 7.03 -3.44 -5.79
C CYS A 129 7.63 -3.54 -7.20
N GLY A 130 8.31 -4.65 -7.50
CA GLY A 130 8.79 -4.99 -8.84
C GLY A 130 10.07 -4.31 -9.30
N THR A 131 10.57 -3.32 -8.57
CA THR A 131 11.81 -2.65 -8.93
C THR A 131 12.49 -2.12 -7.66
N PRO A 132 13.81 -2.27 -7.48
CA PRO A 132 14.50 -1.63 -6.37
C PRO A 132 14.22 -0.13 -6.36
N GLY A 133 13.80 0.39 -5.22
CA GLY A 133 13.53 1.82 -5.09
C GLY A 133 12.68 2.20 -3.90
N VAL A 134 12.54 3.50 -3.70
CA VAL A 134 11.86 4.10 -2.56
C VAL A 134 10.84 5.12 -3.03
N GLN A 135 9.62 5.04 -2.51
CA GLN A 135 8.65 6.13 -2.59
C GLN A 135 8.74 6.97 -1.32
N LEU A 136 8.91 8.27 -1.49
CA LEU A 136 8.86 9.26 -0.42
C LEU A 136 7.57 10.06 -0.52
N ARG A 137 6.88 10.24 0.62
CA ARG A 137 5.76 11.17 0.79
C ARG A 137 6.02 12.09 1.96
N VAL A 138 5.57 13.32 1.85
CA VAL A 138 5.65 14.33 2.91
C VAL A 138 4.26 14.69 3.43
N ASN A 139 4.19 15.06 4.71
CA ASN A 139 2.98 15.52 5.36
C ASN A 139 3.26 16.83 6.12
N PRO A 140 2.50 17.91 5.91
CA PRO A 140 1.40 18.00 4.94
C PRO A 140 1.88 17.92 3.48
N ALA A 141 0.99 17.48 2.60
CA ALA A 141 1.28 17.46 1.17
C ALA A 141 1.65 18.86 0.68
N ARG A 142 2.75 18.96 -0.08
CA ARG A 142 3.25 20.22 -0.61
C ARG A 142 2.81 20.38 -2.06
N ASN A 143 2.31 21.56 -2.42
CA ASN A 143 2.07 21.88 -3.82
C ASN A 143 3.37 22.46 -4.41
N ILE A 144 4.09 21.63 -5.16
CA ILE A 144 5.39 22.00 -5.76
C ILE A 144 5.17 22.72 -7.07
N ASP A 145 5.79 23.90 -7.22
CA ASP A 145 5.94 24.55 -8.51
C ASP A 145 6.98 23.79 -9.36
N LEU A 146 6.48 22.95 -10.24
CA LEU A 146 7.32 22.11 -11.09
C LEU A 146 8.22 22.94 -12.04
N HIS A 147 7.80 24.11 -12.49
CA HIS A 147 8.60 24.96 -13.37
C HIS A 147 9.79 25.58 -12.63
N SER A 148 9.54 26.12 -11.45
CA SER A 148 10.59 26.65 -10.59
C SER A 148 11.59 25.57 -10.21
N LEU A 149 11.10 24.43 -9.75
CA LEU A 149 11.95 23.29 -9.38
C LEU A 149 12.77 22.77 -10.56
N PHE A 150 12.17 22.65 -11.74
CA PHE A 150 12.89 22.21 -12.95
C PHE A 150 14.06 23.13 -13.29
N SER A 151 13.88 24.45 -13.14
CA SER A 151 14.94 25.43 -13.39
C SER A 151 16.12 25.27 -12.42
N HIS A 152 15.88 24.83 -11.18
CA HIS A 152 16.92 24.50 -10.21
C HIS A 152 17.62 23.15 -10.50
N LEU A 153 16.87 22.16 -10.97
CA LEU A 153 17.40 20.83 -11.25
C LEU A 153 18.21 20.77 -12.55
N LYS A 154 17.79 21.51 -13.57
CA LYS A 154 18.39 21.49 -14.93
C LYS A 154 19.91 21.73 -14.96
N PRO A 155 20.51 22.60 -14.14
CA PRO A 155 21.96 22.83 -14.14
C PRO A 155 22.77 21.74 -13.43
N ARG A 156 22.17 20.76 -12.76
CA ARG A 156 22.90 19.72 -12.04
C ARG A 156 23.67 18.84 -13.03
N LYS A 157 24.96 18.62 -12.73
CA LYS A 157 25.84 17.77 -13.55
C LYS A 157 25.35 16.31 -13.48
N ASP A 158 25.57 15.60 -14.58
CA ASP A 158 25.23 14.18 -14.72
C ASP A 158 23.73 13.86 -14.56
N SER A 159 22.85 14.79 -14.94
CA SER A 159 21.41 14.64 -14.85
C SER A 159 20.71 14.97 -16.17
N ASP A 160 19.70 14.19 -16.52
CA ASP A 160 18.80 14.43 -17.67
C ASP A 160 17.36 14.63 -17.14
N TRP A 161 17.02 15.90 -16.89
CA TRP A 161 15.71 16.26 -16.34
C TRP A 161 14.73 16.61 -17.44
N LYS A 162 13.50 16.08 -17.34
CA LYS A 162 12.37 16.35 -18.25
C LYS A 162 11.19 16.85 -17.43
N LEU A 163 10.61 17.96 -17.86
CA LEU A 163 9.41 18.53 -17.27
C LEU A 163 8.18 18.09 -18.06
N THR A 164 7.15 17.67 -17.34
CA THR A 164 5.81 17.42 -17.86
C THR A 164 4.79 18.24 -17.08
N PRO A 165 3.53 18.35 -17.51
CA PRO A 165 2.50 19.06 -16.75
C PRO A 165 2.19 18.46 -15.36
N LEU A 166 2.52 17.17 -15.13
CA LEU A 166 2.15 16.44 -13.91
C LEU A 166 3.34 16.10 -13.01
N PHE A 167 4.54 16.02 -13.56
CA PHE A 167 5.75 15.62 -12.83
C PHE A 167 7.03 16.08 -13.53
N ILE A 168 8.11 16.12 -12.77
CA ILE A 168 9.49 16.18 -13.28
C ILE A 168 10.07 14.77 -13.18
N GLN A 169 10.76 14.34 -14.22
CA GLN A 169 11.47 13.06 -14.24
C GLN A 169 12.90 13.28 -14.72
N GLY A 170 13.83 12.63 -14.07
CA GLY A 170 15.23 12.65 -14.47
C GLY A 170 16.02 11.51 -13.86
N LYS A 171 17.31 11.49 -14.19
CA LYS A 171 18.26 10.54 -13.63
C LYS A 171 19.39 11.33 -13.00
N GLU A 172 19.75 11.03 -11.78
CA GLU A 172 20.92 11.56 -11.11
C GLU A 172 21.79 10.39 -10.66
N ARG A 173 23.01 10.31 -11.17
CA ARG A 173 23.87 9.11 -11.09
C ARG A 173 23.10 7.90 -11.68
N ASP A 174 22.91 6.84 -10.89
CA ASP A 174 22.17 5.64 -11.32
C ASP A 174 20.73 5.56 -10.80
N ILE A 175 20.25 6.60 -10.13
CA ILE A 175 18.90 6.68 -9.57
C ILE A 175 17.98 7.45 -10.50
N ALA A 176 16.92 6.82 -10.96
CA ALA A 176 15.85 7.51 -11.68
C ALA A 176 14.88 8.14 -10.68
N ILE A 177 14.64 9.45 -10.80
CA ILE A 177 13.84 10.23 -9.85
C ILE A 177 12.63 10.79 -10.57
N THR A 178 11.46 10.64 -9.97
CA THR A 178 10.21 11.26 -10.44
C THR A 178 9.60 12.06 -9.31
N ILE A 179 9.32 13.35 -9.55
CA ILE A 179 8.79 14.30 -8.57
C ILE A 179 7.42 14.75 -9.02
N PHE A 180 6.40 14.49 -8.23
CA PHE A 180 5.03 14.88 -8.53
C PHE A 180 4.68 16.23 -7.90
N LYS A 181 3.68 16.90 -8.46
CA LYS A 181 3.18 18.18 -8.02
C LYS A 181 2.69 18.19 -6.55
N ASP A 182 2.20 17.04 -6.05
CA ASP A 182 1.74 16.85 -4.66
C ASP A 182 2.87 16.63 -3.64
N GLY A 183 4.13 16.71 -4.09
CA GLY A 183 5.31 16.50 -3.24
C GLY A 183 5.72 15.04 -3.09
N ARG A 184 5.01 14.11 -3.69
CA ARG A 184 5.40 12.70 -3.74
C ARG A 184 6.59 12.53 -4.67
N MET A 185 7.54 11.68 -4.26
CA MET A 185 8.73 11.34 -5.05
C MET A 185 8.88 9.84 -5.18
N LEU A 186 9.36 9.41 -6.35
CA LEU A 186 9.76 8.04 -6.61
C LEU A 186 11.23 8.02 -6.97
N PHE A 187 12.00 7.23 -6.25
CA PHE A 187 13.39 6.93 -6.51
C PHE A 187 13.48 5.48 -6.96
N ARG A 188 14.00 5.22 -8.15
CA ARG A 188 14.19 3.88 -8.71
C ARG A 188 15.67 3.60 -8.89
N GLY A 189 16.12 2.50 -8.33
CA GLY A 189 17.51 2.10 -8.23
C GLY A 189 17.85 1.63 -6.83
N ASP A 190 19.11 1.33 -6.58
CA ASP A 190 19.61 0.93 -5.27
C ASP A 190 19.81 2.17 -4.39
N ILE A 191 18.79 2.51 -3.62
CA ILE A 191 18.76 3.69 -2.76
C ILE A 191 18.11 3.35 -1.40
N LEU A 192 18.75 3.82 -0.33
CA LEU A 192 18.21 3.71 1.02
C LEU A 192 17.16 4.81 1.31
N PRO A 193 16.17 4.55 2.16
CA PRO A 193 15.17 5.54 2.56
C PRO A 193 15.76 6.84 3.11
N GLU A 194 16.83 6.75 3.89
CA GLU A 194 17.51 7.90 4.49
C GLU A 194 18.17 8.78 3.42
N THR A 195 18.77 8.17 2.39
CA THR A 195 19.36 8.89 1.25
C THR A 195 18.28 9.61 0.44
N ALA A 196 17.12 9.00 0.25
CA ALA A 196 15.99 9.66 -0.42
C ALA A 196 15.47 10.87 0.39
N GLN A 197 15.45 10.79 1.73
CA GLN A 197 15.08 11.90 2.59
C GLN A 197 16.13 13.03 2.54
N GLN A 198 17.42 12.70 2.58
CA GLN A 198 18.50 13.69 2.43
C GLN A 198 18.39 14.43 1.10
N TRP A 199 18.16 13.70 0.01
CA TRP A 199 17.96 14.29 -1.31
C TRP A 199 16.77 15.27 -1.34
N PHE A 200 15.68 14.90 -0.67
CA PHE A 200 14.51 15.78 -0.54
C PHE A 200 14.87 17.12 0.13
N HIS A 201 15.58 17.09 1.26
CA HIS A 201 16.00 18.29 1.98
C HIS A 201 16.95 19.15 1.14
N GLU A 202 17.89 18.56 0.42
CA GLU A 202 18.83 19.29 -0.44
C GLU A 202 18.16 20.04 -1.60
N VAL A 203 17.02 19.53 -2.07
CA VAL A 203 16.41 20.02 -3.31
C VAL A 203 15.18 20.88 -3.06
N LEU A 204 14.45 20.65 -1.96
CA LEU A 204 13.17 21.29 -1.68
C LEU A 204 13.14 22.14 -0.41
N GLU A 205 14.17 22.12 0.40
CA GLU A 205 14.34 22.97 1.59
C GLU A 205 15.59 23.85 1.49
#